data_84bf1a1e17159cda5d1bc691857d79d9
#
_entry.id   84bf1a1e17159cda5d1bc691857d79d9
#
_cell.length_a   1.000
_cell.length_b   1.000
_cell.length_c   1.000
_cell.angle_alpha   90.00
_cell.angle_beta   90.00
_cell.angle_gamma   90.00
#
_symmetry.space_group_name_H-M   'P 1'
#
loop_
_entity.id
_entity.type
_entity.pdbx_description
1 polymer ?
#
loop_
_entity_poly.entity_id
_entity_poly.type
_entity_poly.pdbx_seq_one_letter_code
_entity_poly.pdbx_strand_id
1 'polypeptide(L)'
;MHAISRTAALLAGAVIGISALAATSSASADSGGVPRSDILRAPLQGSMLTDPPLFGLVRGGAPWVISEGTARLRANGDLTVDVEGLIIPTRGDNPLATLSATVVCNGRDLRMTAPVPFSTTGDAQVVAHVDLPARCLAPAVLVNPLSNGGTYIAATGR
;
A
#
# COMPACT_ATOMS: atom_id res chain seq x y z
N MET A 1 -79.42 -55.50 -1.40
CA MET A 1 -79.46 -55.41 0.09
C MET A 1 -78.46 -54.37 0.47
N HIS A 2 -78.98 -53.21 0.78
CA HIS A 2 -78.78 -52.39 1.98
C HIS A 2 -77.28 -52.12 2.30
N ALA A 3 -76.81 -50.95 2.51
CA ALA A 3 -77.40 -49.74 3.10
C ALA A 3 -76.55 -48.48 2.78
N ILE A 4 -77.21 -47.45 2.83
CA ILE A 4 -76.80 -46.02 2.80
C ILE A 4 -76.05 -45.70 4.08
N SER A 5 -74.96 -44.92 4.01
CA SER A 5 -74.73 -43.97 5.07
C SER A 5 -73.94 -42.74 4.62
N ARG A 6 -74.53 -41.63 4.94
CA ARG A 6 -74.07 -40.22 4.82
C ARG A 6 -72.99 -39.98 5.88
N THR A 7 -72.05 -39.09 5.61
CA THR A 7 -71.79 -37.96 6.55
C THR A 7 -70.65 -37.05 6.03
N ALA A 8 -71.05 -35.85 5.87
CA ALA A 8 -70.48 -34.62 6.45
C ALA A 8 -69.08 -34.13 6.03
N ALA A 9 -69.14 -33.08 5.27
CA ALA A 9 -68.05 -32.13 5.01
C ALA A 9 -67.63 -31.38 6.28
N LEU A 10 -66.33 -31.33 6.54
CA LEU A 10 -65.74 -30.34 7.45
C LEU A 10 -64.65 -29.59 6.71
N LEU A 11 -64.94 -28.32 6.44
CA LEU A 11 -64.01 -27.32 5.99
C LEU A 11 -63.09 -26.98 7.12
N ALA A 12 -61.82 -27.32 6.99
CA ALA A 12 -60.76 -26.79 7.86
C ALA A 12 -59.97 -25.75 7.09
N GLY A 13 -60.13 -24.48 7.48
CA GLY A 13 -59.38 -23.36 6.91
C GLY A 13 -57.88 -23.43 7.26
N ALA A 14 -57.04 -23.43 6.26
CA ALA A 14 -55.61 -23.26 6.43
C ALA A 14 -55.28 -21.79 6.61
N VAL A 15 -54.92 -21.40 7.82
CA VAL A 15 -54.36 -20.07 8.10
C VAL A 15 -52.88 -20.15 7.68
N ILE A 16 -52.54 -19.48 6.58
CA ILE A 16 -51.17 -19.30 6.15
C ILE A 16 -50.55 -18.21 7.00
N GLY A 17 -49.79 -18.64 8.01
CA GLY A 17 -48.95 -17.72 8.81
C GLY A 17 -47.74 -17.30 7.99
N ILE A 18 -47.72 -16.05 7.56
CA ILE A 18 -46.54 -15.42 6.96
C ILE A 18 -45.58 -15.09 8.10
N SER A 19 -44.60 -15.95 8.35
CA SER A 19 -43.50 -15.63 9.26
C SER A 19 -42.52 -14.68 8.55
N ALA A 20 -42.61 -13.40 8.89
CA ALA A 20 -41.60 -12.41 8.50
C ALA A 20 -40.31 -12.72 9.24
N LEU A 21 -39.30 -13.28 8.55
CA LEU A 21 -37.96 -13.31 9.05
C LEU A 21 -37.39 -11.88 9.04
N ALA A 22 -37.36 -11.26 10.22
CA ALA A 22 -36.60 -10.05 10.43
C ALA A 22 -35.10 -10.40 10.34
N ALA A 23 -34.46 -10.14 9.19
CA ALA A 23 -33.04 -10.19 9.08
C ALA A 23 -32.45 -9.03 9.92
N THR A 24 -31.99 -9.35 11.12
CA THR A 24 -31.17 -8.43 11.91
C THR A 24 -29.80 -8.32 11.25
N SER A 25 -29.60 -7.29 10.46
CA SER A 25 -28.27 -6.92 9.97
C SER A 25 -27.45 -6.48 11.18
N SER A 26 -26.60 -7.38 11.68
CA SER A 26 -25.57 -7.04 12.65
C SER A 26 -24.59 -6.09 11.97
N ALA A 27 -24.75 -4.79 12.18
CA ALA A 27 -23.70 -3.82 11.87
C ALA A 27 -22.52 -4.15 12.78
N SER A 28 -21.49 -4.82 12.23
CA SER A 28 -20.20 -4.96 12.89
C SER A 28 -19.67 -3.55 13.10
N ALA A 29 -19.64 -3.09 14.34
CA ALA A 29 -18.93 -1.88 14.72
C ALA A 29 -17.44 -2.13 14.38
N ASP A 30 -16.97 -1.47 13.33
CA ASP A 30 -15.57 -1.46 12.96
C ASP A 30 -14.81 -0.82 14.13
N SER A 31 -14.08 -1.65 14.86
CA SER A 31 -13.24 -1.20 15.97
C SER A 31 -12.21 -0.26 15.36
N GLY A 32 -12.26 1.03 15.64
CA GLY A 32 -11.56 2.17 15.08
C GLY A 32 -10.07 1.97 14.70
N GLY A 33 -9.79 0.97 13.87
CA GLY A 33 -8.50 0.75 13.26
C GLY A 33 -8.24 1.80 12.18
N VAL A 34 -7.02 2.30 12.13
CA VAL A 34 -6.58 3.21 11.05
C VAL A 34 -6.85 2.55 9.69
N PRO A 35 -7.49 3.25 8.75
CA PRO A 35 -7.80 2.68 7.44
C PRO A 35 -6.57 2.10 6.77
N ARG A 36 -6.68 0.89 6.23
CA ARG A 36 -5.62 0.24 5.43
C ARG A 36 -5.64 0.65 3.96
N SER A 37 -6.34 1.73 3.62
CA SER A 37 -6.38 2.28 2.28
C SER A 37 -5.01 2.82 1.86
N ASP A 38 -4.70 2.68 0.58
CA ASP A 38 -3.49 3.27 0.01
C ASP A 38 -3.65 4.79 -0.03
N ILE A 39 -2.67 5.50 0.53
CA ILE A 39 -2.55 6.96 0.41
C ILE A 39 -1.51 7.37 -0.62
N LEU A 40 -0.65 6.41 -1.05
CA LEU A 40 0.24 6.53 -2.17
C LEU A 40 0.35 5.17 -2.87
N ARG A 41 0.24 5.19 -4.19
CA ARG A 41 0.69 4.11 -5.08
C ARG A 41 1.20 4.77 -6.35
N ALA A 42 2.52 4.74 -6.53
CA ALA A 42 3.16 5.47 -7.61
C ALA A 42 4.41 4.74 -8.12
N PRO A 43 4.73 4.88 -9.41
CA PRO A 43 6.00 4.40 -9.93
C PRO A 43 7.17 5.19 -9.35
N LEU A 44 8.33 4.54 -9.28
CA LEU A 44 9.61 5.14 -8.99
C LEU A 44 10.33 5.51 -10.28
N GLN A 45 11.08 6.60 -10.24
CA GLN A 45 11.98 7.01 -11.32
C GLN A 45 13.38 7.21 -10.75
N GLY A 46 14.38 6.72 -11.45
CA GLY A 46 15.80 6.89 -11.08
C GLY A 46 16.22 8.36 -11.17
N SER A 47 17.17 8.77 -10.34
CA SER A 47 17.65 10.16 -10.28
C SER A 47 18.63 10.47 -11.41
N MET A 48 18.48 11.66 -12.00
CA MET A 48 19.37 12.19 -13.03
C MET A 48 20.29 13.28 -12.45
N LEU A 49 21.43 13.55 -13.11
CA LEU A 49 22.36 14.58 -12.64
C LEU A 49 21.80 16.00 -12.68
N THR A 50 20.74 16.22 -13.45
CA THR A 50 20.03 17.50 -13.57
C THR A 50 18.94 17.70 -12.52
N ASP A 51 18.66 16.67 -11.72
CA ASP A 51 17.54 16.73 -10.76
C ASP A 51 17.85 17.69 -9.62
N PRO A 52 16.86 18.47 -9.21
CA PRO A 52 16.98 19.34 -8.05
C PRO A 52 16.95 18.52 -6.75
N PRO A 53 17.38 19.10 -5.62
CA PRO A 53 17.09 18.52 -4.32
C PRO A 53 15.57 18.35 -4.11
N LEU A 54 15.16 17.21 -3.53
CA LEU A 54 13.78 16.91 -3.18
C LEU A 54 13.64 16.86 -1.65
N PHE A 55 12.78 17.69 -1.09
CA PHE A 55 12.51 17.72 0.36
C PHE A 55 13.78 17.84 1.23
N GLY A 56 14.80 18.52 0.72
CA GLY A 56 16.10 18.69 1.40
C GLY A 56 17.10 17.56 1.16
N LEU A 57 16.72 16.47 0.48
CA LEU A 57 17.65 15.43 0.07
C LEU A 57 18.27 15.78 -1.29
N VAL A 58 19.59 15.63 -1.41
CA VAL A 58 20.27 15.81 -2.69
C VAL A 58 20.22 14.51 -3.50
N ARG A 59 20.24 14.63 -4.83
CA ARG A 59 20.36 13.47 -5.71
C ARG A 59 21.69 12.76 -5.54
N GLY A 60 21.77 11.48 -5.91
CA GLY A 60 23.02 10.72 -5.98
C GLY A 60 24.05 11.36 -6.92
N GLY A 61 25.33 11.02 -6.70
CA GLY A 61 26.47 11.54 -7.48
C GLY A 61 26.58 10.99 -8.91
N ALA A 62 25.76 9.99 -9.27
CA ALA A 62 25.69 9.38 -10.59
C ALA A 62 24.24 9.37 -11.09
N PRO A 63 23.99 9.28 -12.41
CA PRO A 63 22.67 9.01 -12.93
C PRO A 63 22.25 7.57 -12.58
N TRP A 64 20.98 7.38 -12.21
CA TRP A 64 20.40 6.09 -11.92
C TRP A 64 19.25 5.83 -12.88
N VAL A 65 19.20 4.63 -13.44
CA VAL A 65 18.08 4.14 -14.24
C VAL A 65 17.42 3.00 -13.50
N ILE A 66 16.13 2.84 -13.68
CA ILE A 66 15.32 1.80 -13.07
C ILE A 66 14.51 1.10 -14.17
N SER A 67 14.47 -0.23 -14.15
CA SER A 67 13.64 -1.00 -15.10
C SER A 67 12.19 -0.99 -14.67
N GLU A 68 11.94 -1.29 -13.40
CA GLU A 68 10.63 -1.22 -12.77
C GLU A 68 10.76 -0.82 -11.31
N GLY A 69 9.83 -0.01 -10.83
CA GLY A 69 9.80 0.36 -9.42
C GLY A 69 8.45 0.91 -9.03
N THR A 70 7.99 0.47 -7.87
CA THR A 70 6.70 0.91 -7.30
C THR A 70 6.83 1.16 -5.81
N ALA A 71 6.26 2.27 -5.36
CA ALA A 71 6.07 2.54 -3.94
C ALA A 71 4.59 2.54 -3.60
N ARG A 72 4.24 1.87 -2.51
CA ARG A 72 2.91 1.79 -1.94
C ARG A 72 2.96 2.14 -0.46
N LEU A 73 2.22 3.15 -0.06
CA LEU A 73 2.06 3.56 1.34
C LEU A 73 0.58 3.51 1.73
N ARG A 74 0.28 2.84 2.81
CA ARG A 74 -1.06 2.78 3.39
C ARG A 74 -1.25 3.82 4.49
N ALA A 75 -2.49 4.19 4.73
CA ALA A 75 -2.86 5.17 5.76
C ALA A 75 -2.45 4.74 7.19
N ASN A 76 -2.31 3.45 7.42
CA ASN A 76 -1.82 2.90 8.69
C ASN A 76 -0.29 2.91 8.84
N GLY A 77 0.46 3.39 7.84
CA GLY A 77 1.93 3.44 7.86
C GLY A 77 2.64 2.24 7.23
N ASP A 78 1.91 1.24 6.73
CA ASP A 78 2.55 0.12 6.01
C ASP A 78 3.10 0.61 4.68
N LEU A 79 4.40 0.43 4.49
CA LEU A 79 5.16 0.79 3.31
C LEU A 79 5.66 -0.47 2.60
N THR A 80 5.47 -0.53 1.29
CA THR A 80 6.13 -1.48 0.40
C THR A 80 6.79 -0.70 -0.73
N VAL A 81 8.08 -0.95 -0.97
CA VAL A 81 8.81 -0.39 -2.11
C VAL A 81 9.48 -1.55 -2.83
N ASP A 82 9.08 -1.77 -4.07
CA ASP A 82 9.66 -2.76 -4.96
C ASP A 82 10.54 -2.04 -5.98
N VAL A 83 11.75 -2.54 -6.17
CA VAL A 83 12.77 -1.95 -7.04
C VAL A 83 13.39 -3.07 -7.87
N GLU A 84 13.39 -2.91 -9.19
CA GLU A 84 14.03 -3.83 -10.14
C GLU A 84 14.91 -3.06 -11.11
N GLY A 85 16.15 -3.51 -11.26
CA GLY A 85 17.09 -2.95 -12.20
C GLY A 85 17.47 -1.49 -11.95
N LEU A 86 17.53 -1.05 -10.68
CA LEU A 86 18.01 0.28 -10.32
C LEU A 86 19.54 0.29 -10.30
N ILE A 87 20.14 0.72 -11.40
CA ILE A 87 21.59 0.64 -11.66
C ILE A 87 22.16 1.98 -12.14
N ILE A 88 23.46 2.09 -12.10
CA ILE A 88 24.21 3.18 -12.75
C ILE A 88 24.52 2.75 -14.19
N PRO A 89 23.92 3.36 -15.24
CA PRO A 89 24.00 2.87 -16.60
C PRO A 89 25.44 2.80 -17.15
N THR A 90 26.32 3.70 -16.74
CA THR A 90 27.74 3.70 -17.16
C THR A 90 28.54 2.58 -16.52
N ARG A 91 28.06 1.97 -15.44
CA ARG A 91 28.67 0.78 -14.81
C ARG A 91 28.03 -0.51 -15.26
N GLY A 92 26.73 -0.46 -15.58
CA GLY A 92 25.92 -1.63 -15.89
C GLY A 92 25.49 -2.43 -14.65
N ASP A 93 25.79 -1.93 -13.44
CA ASP A 93 25.48 -2.59 -12.17
C ASP A 93 25.10 -1.58 -11.07
N ASN A 94 24.65 -2.12 -9.94
CA ASN A 94 24.51 -1.40 -8.69
C ASN A 94 25.74 -1.65 -7.78
N PRO A 95 26.48 -0.60 -7.38
CA PRO A 95 27.64 -0.75 -6.49
C PRO A 95 27.29 -0.76 -4.99
N LEU A 96 26.03 -0.58 -4.63
CA LEU A 96 25.60 -0.42 -3.23
C LEU A 96 25.15 -1.77 -2.66
N ALA A 97 25.53 -2.06 -1.42
CA ALA A 97 25.13 -3.30 -0.76
C ALA A 97 23.73 -3.25 -0.15
N THR A 98 23.25 -2.05 0.19
CA THR A 98 21.93 -1.84 0.82
C THR A 98 21.28 -0.57 0.32
N LEU A 99 19.96 -0.49 0.43
CA LEU A 99 19.19 0.74 0.29
C LEU A 99 18.19 0.88 1.44
N SER A 100 17.69 2.08 1.63
CA SER A 100 16.55 2.38 2.52
C SER A 100 15.54 3.24 1.77
N ALA A 101 14.38 3.47 2.36
CA ALA A 101 13.37 4.35 1.81
C ALA A 101 13.03 5.47 2.80
N THR A 102 12.80 6.67 2.29
CA THR A 102 12.27 7.80 3.07
C THR A 102 10.87 8.13 2.59
N VAL A 103 9.91 8.03 3.51
CA VAL A 103 8.56 8.57 3.33
C VAL A 103 8.57 10.04 3.70
N VAL A 104 8.00 10.86 2.85
CA VAL A 104 7.81 12.30 3.10
C VAL A 104 6.32 12.60 3.17
N CYS A 105 5.88 13.25 4.23
CA CYS A 105 4.54 13.79 4.38
C CYS A 105 4.60 15.32 4.50
N ASN A 106 3.59 16.00 4.01
CA ASN A 106 3.46 17.46 4.18
C ASN A 106 4.67 18.27 3.66
N GLY A 107 5.47 17.68 2.78
CA GLY A 107 6.68 18.29 2.21
C GLY A 107 7.89 18.41 3.16
N ARG A 108 7.80 17.94 4.40
CA ARG A 108 8.86 18.12 5.42
C ARG A 108 8.96 17.03 6.50
N ASP A 109 7.90 16.29 6.72
CA ASP A 109 7.88 15.23 7.74
C ASP A 109 8.49 13.96 7.14
N LEU A 110 9.76 13.72 7.43
CA LEU A 110 10.53 12.60 6.88
C LEU A 110 10.58 11.43 7.86
N ARG A 111 10.34 10.22 7.32
CA ARG A 111 10.48 8.95 8.05
C ARG A 111 11.27 7.98 7.20
N MET A 112 12.46 7.61 7.67
CA MET A 112 13.34 6.68 6.96
C MET A 112 13.21 5.27 7.54
N THR A 113 13.23 4.27 6.66
CA THR A 113 13.22 2.85 7.04
C THR A 113 14.61 2.37 7.40
N ALA A 114 14.69 1.20 8.05
CA ALA A 114 15.94 0.45 8.12
C ALA A 114 16.42 0.08 6.70
N PRO A 115 17.75 -0.09 6.51
CA PRO A 115 18.31 -0.55 5.24
C PRO A 115 17.97 -2.02 4.99
N VAL A 116 17.76 -2.36 3.71
CA VAL A 116 17.56 -3.72 3.22
C VAL A 116 18.66 -4.10 2.23
N PRO A 117 18.91 -5.39 1.98
CA PRO A 117 19.86 -5.83 0.94
C PRO A 117 19.47 -5.27 -0.42
N PHE A 118 20.49 -4.90 -1.20
CA PHE A 118 20.34 -4.38 -2.56
C PHE A 118 21.28 -5.15 -3.48
N SER A 119 20.71 -5.87 -4.45
CA SER A 119 21.48 -6.74 -5.33
C SER A 119 22.38 -5.95 -6.30
N THR A 120 23.40 -6.58 -6.83
CA THR A 120 24.25 -5.96 -7.88
C THR A 120 23.49 -5.73 -9.18
N THR A 121 22.40 -6.47 -9.41
CA THR A 121 21.47 -6.28 -10.54
C THR A 121 20.51 -5.12 -10.32
N GLY A 122 20.51 -4.50 -9.14
CA GLY A 122 19.67 -3.34 -8.83
C GLY A 122 18.29 -3.70 -8.30
N ASP A 123 18.14 -4.87 -7.65
CA ASP A 123 16.85 -5.34 -7.14
C ASP A 123 16.84 -5.27 -5.62
N ALA A 124 15.73 -4.81 -5.07
CA ALA A 124 15.47 -4.76 -3.65
C ALA A 124 13.96 -4.65 -3.34
N GLN A 125 13.58 -5.11 -2.16
CA GLN A 125 12.25 -4.91 -1.62
C GLN A 125 12.34 -4.34 -0.20
N VAL A 126 11.69 -3.21 0.03
CA VAL A 126 11.49 -2.64 1.37
C VAL A 126 10.08 -2.95 1.82
N VAL A 127 9.95 -3.67 2.93
CA VAL A 127 8.67 -3.85 3.63
C VAL A 127 8.88 -3.33 5.04
N ALA A 128 8.17 -2.27 5.39
CA ALA A 128 8.35 -1.56 6.65
C ALA A 128 7.04 -0.97 7.16
N HIS A 129 7.03 -0.64 8.44
CA HIS A 129 6.01 0.20 9.04
C HIS A 129 6.66 1.53 9.45
N VAL A 130 6.04 2.65 9.09
CA VAL A 130 6.51 3.99 9.42
C VAL A 130 5.45 4.75 10.21
N ASP A 131 5.86 5.43 11.26
CA ASP A 131 4.95 6.28 12.05
C ASP A 131 4.60 7.53 11.25
N LEU A 132 3.39 7.54 10.68
CA LEU A 132 2.89 8.69 9.93
C LEU A 132 2.36 9.78 10.86
N PRO A 133 2.47 11.06 10.47
CA PRO A 133 1.75 12.13 11.15
C PRO A 133 0.23 11.92 11.02
N ALA A 134 -0.55 12.48 11.93
CA ALA A 134 -2.02 12.36 11.93
C ALA A 134 -2.66 12.74 10.58
N ARG A 135 -2.00 13.59 9.81
CA ARG A 135 -2.34 13.91 8.41
C ARG A 135 -1.07 13.83 7.58
N CYS A 136 -1.05 12.95 6.60
CA CYS A 136 0.00 12.85 5.60
C CYS A 136 -0.56 13.35 4.27
N LEU A 137 -0.30 14.61 3.94
CA LEU A 137 -0.73 15.22 2.68
C LEU A 137 0.40 15.16 1.66
N ALA A 138 0.05 14.92 0.39
CA ALA A 138 0.99 14.80 -0.72
C ALA A 138 2.18 13.87 -0.37
N PRO A 139 1.92 12.60 0.02
CA PRO A 139 2.99 11.69 0.35
C PRO A 139 3.91 11.44 -0.86
N ALA A 140 5.21 11.33 -0.57
CA ALA A 140 6.21 10.92 -1.55
C ALA A 140 7.13 9.87 -0.92
N VAL A 141 7.74 9.04 -1.75
CA VAL A 141 8.74 8.06 -1.32
C VAL A 141 10.03 8.28 -2.13
N LEU A 142 11.14 8.37 -1.41
CA LEU A 142 12.48 8.47 -1.96
C LEU A 142 13.27 7.22 -1.58
N VAL A 143 14.04 6.69 -2.51
CA VAL A 143 14.98 5.58 -2.27
C VAL A 143 16.35 6.17 -1.96
N ASN A 144 16.92 5.76 -0.85
CA ASN A 144 18.19 6.29 -0.34
C ASN A 144 19.30 5.26 -0.49
N PRO A 145 20.52 5.69 -0.91
CA PRO A 145 21.67 4.82 -0.93
C PRO A 145 22.10 4.48 0.49
N LEU A 146 22.27 3.19 0.79
CA LEU A 146 22.64 2.73 2.13
C LEU A 146 21.62 3.21 3.19
N SER A 147 22.09 3.85 4.24
CA SER A 147 21.28 4.54 5.26
C SER A 147 21.47 6.06 5.20
N ASN A 148 21.77 6.61 4.04
CA ASN A 148 22.04 8.03 3.88
C ASN A 148 20.74 8.80 3.64
N GLY A 149 20.10 9.29 4.70
CA GLY A 149 18.87 10.09 4.65
C GLY A 149 19.03 11.49 4.03
N GLY A 150 20.24 11.89 3.63
CA GLY A 150 20.49 13.16 2.93
C GLY A 150 20.55 13.04 1.41
N THR A 151 20.46 11.81 0.87
CA THR A 151 20.62 11.55 -0.57
C THR A 151 19.52 10.64 -1.07
N TYR A 152 19.05 10.83 -2.31
CA TYR A 152 18.14 9.93 -2.99
C TYR A 152 18.71 9.46 -4.35
N ILE A 153 18.36 8.25 -4.76
CA ILE A 153 18.73 7.64 -6.04
C ILE A 153 17.52 7.29 -6.91
N ALA A 154 16.33 7.23 -6.32
CA ALA A 154 15.05 7.17 -7.03
C ALA A 154 13.97 7.84 -6.19
N ALA A 155 12.88 8.27 -6.84
CA ALA A 155 11.76 8.93 -6.16
C ALA A 155 10.44 8.71 -6.91
N THR A 156 9.31 8.81 -6.17
CA THR A 156 7.97 8.89 -6.76
C THR A 156 7.64 10.32 -7.20
N GLY A 157 6.69 10.46 -8.13
CA GLY A 157 6.12 11.76 -8.47
C GLY A 157 7.01 12.69 -9.29
N ARG A 158 7.85 12.10 -10.11
CA ARG A 158 8.75 12.83 -11.04
C ARG A 158 8.24 12.72 -12.45
#